data_852f18541d863ed350eaa24c321ba92e
#
_entry.id   852f18541d863ed350eaa24c321ba92e
#
_cell.length_a   1.000
_cell.length_b   1.000
_cell.length_c   1.000
_cell.angle_alpha   90.00
_cell.angle_beta   90.00
_cell.angle_gamma   90.00
#
_symmetry.space_group_name_H-M   'P 1'
#
loop_
_entity.id
_entity.type
_entity.pdbx_description
1 polymer ?
#
loop_
_entity_poly.entity_id
_entity_poly.type
_entity_poly.pdbx_seq_one_letter_code
_entity_poly.pdbx_strand_id
1 'polypeptide(L)'
;MSNTKKALLVTTVSGFVPQFEMNNVHILQSMGFEVHYASNYNTPSYGTDNHRLDGTGIIRHQIDFIRSPFKPANLKVYRQLRTLMEQESFQLVHCHTPMGGVMARLAAHTTHTGPVIYTAHGFHFFKGAKPVNWLCYYPMERFLSRYTDQQICINYEDYERAKKAFHARYTDYIPGVGIDPSRIPHLTEEDIKKKKAELGLPLDKLIL
;
A
#
# COMPACT_ATOMS: atom_id res chain seq x y z
N MET A 1 16.99 11.43 26.18
CA MET A 1 17.07 10.57 24.98
C MET A 1 16.05 11.08 24.01
N SER A 2 16.43 11.49 22.81
CA SER A 2 15.48 11.92 21.77
C SER A 2 14.63 10.71 21.40
N ASN A 3 13.33 10.79 21.66
CA ASN A 3 12.40 9.72 21.31
C ASN A 3 12.18 9.82 19.79
N THR A 4 12.89 9.01 19.01
CA THR A 4 12.77 8.99 17.54
C THR A 4 11.33 8.64 17.17
N LYS A 5 10.69 9.48 16.37
CA LYS A 5 9.31 9.20 15.89
C LYS A 5 9.34 8.01 14.94
N LYS A 6 8.39 7.10 15.09
CA LYS A 6 8.29 5.89 14.27
C LYS A 6 7.03 5.91 13.42
N ALA A 7 7.17 5.60 12.13
CA ALA A 7 6.06 5.42 11.21
C ALA A 7 6.00 3.98 10.71
N LEU A 8 4.81 3.37 10.71
CA LEU A 8 4.58 2.03 10.23
C LEU A 8 3.88 2.06 8.86
N LEU A 9 4.54 1.58 7.82
CA LEU A 9 3.92 1.26 6.54
C LEU A 9 3.41 -0.18 6.56
N VAL A 10 2.20 -0.41 6.04
CA VAL A 10 1.58 -1.75 6.03
C VAL A 10 1.04 -2.08 4.65
N THR A 11 1.49 -3.19 4.09
CA THR A 11 0.96 -3.74 2.84
C THR A 11 0.86 -5.26 2.88
N THR A 12 0.06 -5.85 2.00
CA THR A 12 -0.08 -7.32 1.94
C THR A 12 1.17 -8.01 1.38
N VAL A 13 1.90 -7.36 0.47
CA VAL A 13 3.05 -7.92 -0.26
C VAL A 13 4.21 -6.95 -0.23
N SER A 14 5.43 -7.44 0.01
CA SER A 14 6.60 -6.60 0.30
C SER A 14 7.10 -5.77 -0.89
N GLY A 15 6.86 -6.19 -2.11
CA GLY A 15 7.23 -5.43 -3.31
C GLY A 15 6.39 -4.18 -3.57
N PHE A 16 5.34 -3.94 -2.76
CA PHE A 16 4.46 -2.79 -2.96
C PHE A 16 5.14 -1.45 -2.65
N VAL A 17 5.78 -1.33 -1.49
CA VAL A 17 6.47 -0.08 -1.10
C VAL A 17 7.58 0.27 -2.07
N PRO A 18 8.54 -0.62 -2.41
CA PRO A 18 9.61 -0.27 -3.35
C PRO A 18 9.10 0.00 -4.77
N GLN A 19 7.89 -0.38 -5.11
CA GLN A 19 7.29 -0.09 -6.41
C GLN A 19 6.56 1.25 -6.45
N PHE A 20 5.82 1.60 -5.38
CA PHE A 20 4.83 2.68 -5.44
C PHE A 20 5.01 3.76 -4.37
N GLU A 21 5.68 3.46 -3.24
CA GLU A 21 5.63 4.28 -2.03
C GLU A 21 6.99 4.85 -1.58
N MET A 22 8.05 4.70 -2.36
CA MET A 22 9.37 5.19 -1.97
C MET A 22 9.41 6.70 -1.75
N ASN A 23 8.62 7.47 -2.49
CA ASN A 23 8.51 8.91 -2.26
C ASN A 23 7.96 9.21 -0.86
N ASN A 24 6.94 8.48 -0.42
CA ASN A 24 6.38 8.61 0.92
C ASN A 24 7.39 8.18 2.00
N VAL A 25 8.20 7.15 1.74
CA VAL A 25 9.31 6.77 2.63
C VAL A 25 10.30 7.92 2.79
N HIS A 26 10.75 8.52 1.69
CA HIS A 26 11.68 9.66 1.74
C HIS A 26 11.10 10.88 2.46
N ILE A 27 9.81 11.17 2.24
CA ILE A 27 9.13 12.26 2.97
C ILE A 27 9.12 11.97 4.47
N LEU A 28 8.73 10.77 4.90
CA LEU A 28 8.70 10.40 6.31
C LEU A 28 10.09 10.48 6.94
N GLN A 29 11.12 9.97 6.26
CA GLN A 29 12.51 10.05 6.72
C GLN A 29 13.00 11.52 6.83
N SER A 30 12.65 12.37 5.85
CA SER A 30 13.00 13.80 5.89
C SER A 30 12.30 14.55 7.04
N MET A 31 11.13 14.06 7.48
CA MET A 31 10.42 14.57 8.66
C MET A 31 10.96 14.00 9.99
N GLY A 32 12.03 13.19 9.94
CA GLY A 32 12.68 12.60 11.11
C GLY A 32 12.01 11.34 11.65
N PHE A 33 11.18 10.67 10.84
CA PHE A 33 10.63 9.38 11.22
C PHE A 33 11.60 8.24 10.93
N GLU A 34 11.73 7.31 11.86
CA GLU A 34 12.20 5.96 11.61
C GLU A 34 11.09 5.18 10.93
N VAL A 35 11.35 4.69 9.72
CA VAL A 35 10.32 4.04 8.90
C VAL A 35 10.39 2.53 9.07
N HIS A 36 9.31 1.95 9.57
CA HIS A 36 9.09 0.52 9.70
C HIS A 36 8.13 0.05 8.60
N TYR A 37 8.35 -1.17 8.10
CA TYR A 37 7.53 -1.74 7.04
C TYR A 37 7.09 -3.16 7.36
N ALA A 38 5.80 -3.34 7.63
CA ALA A 38 5.15 -4.61 7.90
C ALA A 38 4.52 -5.18 6.62
N SER A 39 4.99 -6.34 6.18
CA SER A 39 4.52 -6.99 4.95
C SER A 39 4.85 -8.48 4.93
N ASN A 40 4.30 -9.20 3.95
CA ASN A 40 4.70 -10.59 3.71
C ASN A 40 5.88 -10.65 2.72
N TYR A 41 7.09 -10.83 3.24
CA TYR A 41 8.32 -10.92 2.46
C TYR A 41 8.51 -12.26 1.76
N ASN A 42 7.70 -13.26 2.08
CA ASN A 42 7.68 -14.57 1.40
C ASN A 42 6.87 -14.52 0.10
N THR A 43 6.10 -13.44 -0.13
CA THR A 43 5.30 -13.22 -1.34
C THR A 43 5.54 -11.81 -1.87
N PRO A 44 6.74 -11.51 -2.42
CA PRO A 44 7.13 -10.13 -2.72
C PRO A 44 6.22 -9.44 -3.74
N SER A 45 5.79 -10.08 -4.80
CA SER A 45 5.04 -9.46 -5.92
C SER A 45 5.67 -8.14 -6.41
N TYR A 46 5.38 -7.68 -7.62
CA TYR A 46 5.99 -6.49 -8.22
C TYR A 46 7.53 -6.52 -8.28
N GLY A 47 8.11 -7.68 -8.35
CA GLY A 47 9.53 -8.00 -8.35
C GLY A 47 9.76 -9.34 -7.67
N THR A 48 10.88 -9.99 -7.98
CA THR A 48 11.17 -11.35 -7.54
C THR A 48 11.88 -11.41 -6.19
N ASP A 49 12.33 -10.26 -5.68
CA ASP A 49 13.14 -10.20 -4.47
C ASP A 49 12.81 -8.97 -3.61
N ASN A 50 13.36 -8.96 -2.41
CA ASN A 50 13.23 -7.86 -1.46
C ASN A 50 14.48 -6.94 -1.43
N HIS A 51 15.47 -7.13 -2.32
CA HIS A 51 16.73 -6.39 -2.34
C HIS A 51 16.55 -4.91 -2.65
N ARG A 52 15.45 -4.53 -3.33
CA ARG A 52 15.11 -3.12 -3.59
C ARG A 52 14.92 -2.28 -2.30
N LEU A 53 14.79 -2.93 -1.15
CA LEU A 53 14.71 -2.27 0.15
C LEU A 53 16.06 -2.19 0.88
N ASP A 54 17.12 -2.78 0.32
CA ASP A 54 18.44 -2.77 0.95
C ASP A 54 19.03 -1.36 0.88
N GLY A 55 19.65 -0.92 1.97
CA GLY A 55 20.23 0.42 2.05
C GLY A 55 19.23 1.58 2.19
N THR A 56 17.92 1.33 2.20
CA THR A 56 16.89 2.38 2.30
C THR A 56 16.65 2.90 3.72
N GLY A 57 17.25 2.28 4.73
CA GLY A 57 16.99 2.59 6.14
C GLY A 57 15.64 2.12 6.68
N ILE A 58 14.86 1.35 5.89
CA ILE A 58 13.57 0.79 6.30
C ILE A 58 13.78 -0.42 7.20
N ILE A 59 13.15 -0.43 8.38
CA ILE A 59 13.11 -1.57 9.29
C ILE A 59 11.98 -2.50 8.88
N ARG A 60 12.32 -3.74 8.53
CA ARG A 60 11.39 -4.72 7.96
C ARG A 60 10.78 -5.63 9.03
N HIS A 61 9.47 -5.84 8.96
CA HIS A 61 8.74 -6.75 9.84
C HIS A 61 7.97 -7.79 9.01
N GLN A 62 8.31 -9.06 9.18
CA GLN A 62 7.57 -10.16 8.56
C GLN A 62 6.20 -10.30 9.22
N ILE A 63 5.15 -10.14 8.42
CA ILE A 63 3.77 -10.42 8.79
C ILE A 63 3.19 -11.39 7.75
N ASP A 64 2.56 -12.44 8.19
CA ASP A 64 2.10 -13.54 7.32
C ASP A 64 0.79 -13.20 6.60
N PHE A 65 0.74 -12.04 5.96
CA PHE A 65 -0.44 -11.59 5.20
C PHE A 65 -0.87 -12.60 4.16
N ILE A 66 -2.18 -12.75 4.03
CA ILE A 66 -2.83 -13.51 2.96
C ILE A 66 -3.83 -12.62 2.22
N ARG A 67 -4.00 -12.87 0.93
CA ARG A 67 -4.90 -12.04 0.08
C ARG A 67 -6.39 -12.30 0.34
N SER A 68 -6.75 -13.50 0.82
CA SER A 68 -8.14 -13.88 1.04
C SER A 68 -8.66 -13.35 2.38
N PRO A 69 -9.78 -12.59 2.42
CA PRO A 69 -10.33 -12.07 3.67
C PRO A 69 -10.97 -13.15 4.57
N PHE A 70 -11.37 -14.29 4.00
CA PHE A 70 -12.19 -15.29 4.69
C PHE A 70 -11.38 -16.42 5.35
N LYS A 71 -10.06 -16.35 5.40
CA LYS A 71 -9.23 -17.41 5.99
C LYS A 71 -8.98 -17.17 7.48
N PRO A 72 -9.07 -18.22 8.34
CA PRO A 72 -8.77 -18.12 9.77
C PRO A 72 -7.35 -17.61 10.08
N ALA A 73 -6.41 -17.83 9.16
CA ALA A 73 -5.04 -17.32 9.27
C ALA A 73 -4.96 -15.78 9.39
N ASN A 74 -6.00 -15.04 9.02
CA ASN A 74 -6.07 -13.60 9.26
C ASN A 74 -6.02 -13.24 10.75
N LEU A 75 -6.46 -14.13 11.65
CA LEU A 75 -6.32 -13.91 13.09
C LEU A 75 -4.85 -13.89 13.53
N LYS A 76 -3.99 -14.72 12.91
CA LYS A 76 -2.54 -14.68 13.13
C LYS A 76 -1.96 -13.35 12.69
N VAL A 77 -2.31 -12.90 11.48
CA VAL A 77 -1.88 -11.60 10.91
C VAL A 77 -2.27 -10.44 11.85
N TYR A 78 -3.51 -10.41 12.29
CA TYR A 78 -4.00 -9.41 13.24
C TYR A 78 -3.18 -9.40 14.55
N ARG A 79 -2.93 -10.59 15.14
CA ARG A 79 -2.11 -10.72 16.38
C ARG A 79 -0.68 -10.24 16.17
N GLN A 80 -0.05 -10.60 15.05
CA GLN A 80 1.31 -10.15 14.70
C GLN A 80 1.37 -8.62 14.60
N LEU A 81 0.44 -7.98 13.90
CA LEU A 81 0.39 -6.52 13.77
C LEU A 81 0.11 -5.83 15.10
N ARG A 82 -0.83 -6.37 15.88
CA ARG A 82 -1.14 -5.85 17.20
C ARG A 82 0.09 -5.87 18.11
N THR A 83 0.77 -7.03 18.20
CA THR A 83 2.00 -7.16 19.00
C THR A 83 3.08 -6.18 18.54
N LEU A 84 3.28 -6.04 17.23
CA LEU A 84 4.24 -5.09 16.69
C LEU A 84 3.91 -3.65 17.09
N MET A 85 2.65 -3.24 16.98
CA MET A 85 2.22 -1.88 17.36
C MET A 85 2.36 -1.63 18.87
N GLU A 86 2.05 -2.62 19.71
CA GLU A 86 2.22 -2.53 21.17
C GLU A 86 3.71 -2.41 21.57
N GLN A 87 4.62 -3.11 20.88
CA GLN A 87 6.05 -3.10 21.18
C GLN A 87 6.76 -1.83 20.71
N GLU A 88 6.44 -1.34 19.53
CA GLU A 88 7.21 -0.26 18.87
C GLU A 88 6.66 1.15 19.12
N SER A 89 5.42 1.28 19.57
CA SER A 89 4.77 2.57 19.89
C SER A 89 4.83 3.58 18.72
N PHE A 90 4.27 3.23 17.57
CA PHE A 90 4.26 4.09 16.37
C PHE A 90 3.43 5.36 16.57
N GLN A 91 3.89 6.48 16.01
CA GLN A 91 3.20 7.78 15.95
C GLN A 91 2.48 8.01 14.62
N LEU A 92 2.58 7.07 13.68
CA LEU A 92 1.88 7.10 12.40
C LEU A 92 1.75 5.67 11.86
N VAL A 93 0.57 5.33 11.36
CA VAL A 93 0.34 4.12 10.57
C VAL A 93 -0.16 4.53 9.19
N HIS A 94 0.54 4.13 8.13
CA HIS A 94 0.09 4.33 6.76
C HIS A 94 -0.10 2.96 6.09
N CYS A 95 -1.33 2.60 5.79
CA CYS A 95 -1.67 1.29 5.26
C CYS A 95 -2.22 1.37 3.83
N HIS A 96 -1.90 0.34 3.06
CA HIS A 96 -2.27 0.16 1.67
C HIS A 96 -2.77 -1.27 1.44
N THR A 97 -3.28 -1.52 0.26
CA THR A 97 -3.83 -2.82 -0.15
C THR A 97 -5.04 -3.27 0.67
N PRO A 98 -5.99 -4.04 0.11
CA PRO A 98 -7.22 -4.36 0.84
C PRO A 98 -6.98 -5.05 2.18
N MET A 99 -6.24 -6.16 2.22
CA MET A 99 -6.00 -6.89 3.47
C MET A 99 -5.00 -6.20 4.39
N GLY A 100 -4.00 -5.50 3.83
CA GLY A 100 -3.12 -4.64 4.62
C GLY A 100 -3.89 -3.55 5.34
N GLY A 101 -4.78 -2.85 4.62
CA GLY A 101 -5.64 -1.81 5.18
C GLY A 101 -6.64 -2.33 6.22
N VAL A 102 -7.26 -3.50 6.00
CA VAL A 102 -8.18 -4.12 6.97
C VAL A 102 -7.47 -4.42 8.28
N MET A 103 -6.37 -5.17 8.21
CA MET A 103 -5.65 -5.64 9.41
C MET A 103 -4.97 -4.50 10.15
N ALA A 104 -4.39 -3.53 9.44
CA ALA A 104 -3.74 -2.38 10.06
C ALA A 104 -4.73 -1.50 10.81
N ARG A 105 -5.87 -1.14 10.19
CA ARG A 105 -6.91 -0.31 10.83
C ARG A 105 -7.50 -0.97 12.08
N LEU A 106 -7.75 -2.28 12.04
CA LEU A 106 -8.22 -3.04 13.20
C LEU A 106 -7.17 -3.10 14.31
N ALA A 107 -5.92 -3.41 13.99
CA ALA A 107 -4.84 -3.47 14.97
C ALA A 107 -4.58 -2.08 15.59
N ALA A 108 -4.48 -1.03 14.76
CA ALA A 108 -4.29 0.33 15.21
C ALA A 108 -5.42 0.82 16.14
N HIS A 109 -6.68 0.51 15.81
CA HIS A 109 -7.81 0.82 16.67
C HIS A 109 -7.69 0.16 18.05
N THR A 110 -7.34 -1.12 18.11
CA THR A 110 -7.27 -1.87 19.38
C THR A 110 -6.03 -1.55 20.22
N THR A 111 -4.97 -1.05 19.60
CA THR A 111 -3.74 -0.62 20.31
C THR A 111 -3.68 0.89 20.53
N HIS A 112 -4.71 1.62 20.11
CA HIS A 112 -4.74 3.10 20.13
C HIS A 112 -3.53 3.73 19.43
N THR A 113 -3.05 3.08 18.37
CA THR A 113 -1.91 3.55 17.55
C THR A 113 -2.43 4.42 16.41
N GLY A 114 -1.87 5.60 16.22
CA GLY A 114 -2.30 6.51 15.18
C GLY A 114 -1.60 7.86 15.22
N PRO A 115 -1.91 8.77 14.29
CA PRO A 115 -3.00 8.69 13.31
C PRO A 115 -2.84 7.58 12.26
N VAL A 116 -3.97 7.19 11.66
CA VAL A 116 -4.04 6.15 10.62
C VAL A 116 -4.36 6.78 9.27
N ILE A 117 -3.46 6.62 8.31
CA ILE A 117 -3.66 6.96 6.90
C ILE A 117 -3.97 5.65 6.14
N TYR A 118 -5.01 5.66 5.33
CA TYR A 118 -5.30 4.57 4.39
C TYR A 118 -5.38 5.08 2.97
N THR A 119 -4.48 4.59 2.10
CA THR A 119 -4.53 4.87 0.65
C THR A 119 -5.22 3.71 -0.07
N ALA A 120 -6.39 4.00 -0.65
CA ALA A 120 -7.14 3.07 -1.48
C ALA A 120 -6.64 3.15 -2.93
N HIS A 121 -6.08 2.05 -3.44
CA HIS A 121 -5.60 1.91 -4.82
C HIS A 121 -6.68 1.37 -5.77
N GLY A 122 -7.93 1.63 -5.46
CA GLY A 122 -9.12 1.19 -6.17
C GLY A 122 -9.98 0.25 -5.32
N PHE A 123 -11.22 0.66 -5.05
CA PHE A 123 -12.15 -0.22 -4.35
C PHE A 123 -12.64 -1.35 -5.25
N HIS A 124 -12.94 -2.50 -4.67
CA HIS A 124 -13.49 -3.65 -5.39
C HIS A 124 -14.96 -3.44 -5.80
N PHE A 125 -15.60 -2.36 -5.34
CA PHE A 125 -16.97 -1.97 -5.61
C PHE A 125 -17.01 -0.63 -6.35
N PHE A 126 -17.07 -0.68 -7.65
CA PHE A 126 -17.13 0.46 -8.57
C PHE A 126 -18.33 0.30 -9.52
N LYS A 127 -18.63 1.30 -10.33
CA LYS A 127 -19.72 1.25 -11.31
C LYS A 127 -19.46 0.11 -12.33
N GLY A 128 -20.30 -0.91 -12.30
CA GLY A 128 -20.15 -2.13 -13.12
C GLY A 128 -19.48 -3.30 -12.40
N ALA A 129 -19.04 -3.16 -11.14
CA ALA A 129 -18.53 -4.27 -10.34
C ALA A 129 -19.65 -5.29 -10.03
N LYS A 130 -19.24 -6.55 -9.85
CA LYS A 130 -20.17 -7.63 -9.50
C LYS A 130 -20.93 -7.33 -8.19
N PRO A 131 -22.23 -7.66 -8.07
CA PRO A 131 -23.02 -7.41 -6.85
C PRO A 131 -22.40 -7.98 -5.57
N VAL A 132 -21.73 -9.13 -5.65
CA VAL A 132 -21.03 -9.73 -4.51
C VAL A 132 -19.92 -8.82 -3.95
N ASN A 133 -19.25 -8.06 -4.79
CA ASN A 133 -18.22 -7.11 -4.35
C ASN A 133 -18.85 -5.98 -3.54
N TRP A 134 -20.00 -5.49 -3.96
CA TRP A 134 -20.76 -4.49 -3.21
C TRP A 134 -21.27 -5.03 -1.88
N LEU A 135 -21.74 -6.28 -1.87
CA LEU A 135 -22.26 -6.89 -0.64
C LEU A 135 -21.16 -7.16 0.40
N CYS A 136 -19.95 -7.55 -0.05
CA CYS A 136 -18.87 -7.95 0.85
C CYS A 136 -17.91 -6.79 1.18
N TYR A 137 -17.40 -6.09 0.16
CA TYR A 137 -16.31 -5.12 0.38
C TYR A 137 -16.82 -3.74 0.79
N TYR A 138 -17.95 -3.27 0.25
CA TYR A 138 -18.46 -1.94 0.59
C TYR A 138 -18.81 -1.78 2.08
N PRO A 139 -19.59 -2.67 2.74
CA PRO A 139 -19.88 -2.52 4.15
C PRO A 139 -18.63 -2.65 5.03
N MET A 140 -17.69 -3.49 4.64
CA MET A 140 -16.42 -3.65 5.33
C MET A 140 -15.58 -2.36 5.28
N GLU A 141 -15.38 -1.78 4.09
CA GLU A 141 -14.63 -0.54 3.92
C GLU A 141 -15.33 0.64 4.62
N ARG A 142 -16.65 0.74 4.52
CA ARG A 142 -17.43 1.74 5.23
C ARG A 142 -17.33 1.60 6.75
N PHE A 143 -17.33 0.39 7.27
CA PHE A 143 -17.13 0.14 8.71
C PHE A 143 -15.73 0.56 9.16
N LEU A 144 -14.68 0.10 8.44
CA LEU A 144 -13.29 0.37 8.78
C LEU A 144 -12.88 1.83 8.59
N SER A 145 -13.60 2.58 7.77
CA SER A 145 -13.34 4.02 7.62
C SER A 145 -13.51 4.80 8.93
N ARG A 146 -14.23 4.26 9.92
CA ARG A 146 -14.32 4.85 11.28
C ARG A 146 -13.00 4.82 12.05
N TYR A 147 -12.08 3.95 11.64
CA TYR A 147 -10.75 3.77 12.22
C TYR A 147 -9.67 4.38 11.32
N THR A 148 -10.03 5.37 10.52
CA THR A 148 -9.16 6.03 9.55
C THR A 148 -9.20 7.54 9.80
N ASP A 149 -8.04 8.12 10.11
CA ASP A 149 -7.93 9.57 10.25
C ASP A 149 -7.89 10.23 8.88
N GLN A 150 -7.11 9.66 7.95
CA GLN A 150 -6.94 10.16 6.59
C GLN A 150 -7.19 9.06 5.57
N GLN A 151 -8.26 9.21 4.78
CA GLN A 151 -8.54 8.37 3.61
C GLN A 151 -8.01 9.06 2.36
N ILE A 152 -7.13 8.40 1.62
CA ILE A 152 -6.63 8.88 0.32
C ILE A 152 -7.18 7.97 -0.77
N CYS A 153 -7.78 8.54 -1.81
CA CYS A 153 -8.27 7.82 -2.98
C CYS A 153 -7.48 8.27 -4.22
N ILE A 154 -7.05 7.33 -5.05
CA ILE A 154 -6.24 7.61 -6.25
C ILE A 154 -7.07 7.71 -7.54
N ASN A 155 -8.38 7.58 -7.44
CA ASN A 155 -9.33 7.81 -8.52
C ASN A 155 -10.55 8.58 -8.01
N TYR A 156 -11.19 9.31 -8.93
CA TYR A 156 -12.26 10.24 -8.58
C TYR A 156 -13.56 9.53 -8.16
N GLU A 157 -13.86 8.36 -8.73
CA GLU A 157 -15.07 7.60 -8.37
C GLU A 157 -15.02 7.14 -6.91
N ASP A 158 -13.88 6.61 -6.47
CA ASP A 158 -13.68 6.17 -5.09
C ASP A 158 -13.67 7.35 -4.11
N TYR A 159 -13.07 8.48 -4.51
CA TYR A 159 -13.06 9.70 -3.71
C TYR A 159 -14.47 10.22 -3.45
N GLU A 160 -15.27 10.42 -4.49
CA GLU A 160 -16.66 10.91 -4.34
C GLU A 160 -17.50 9.97 -3.46
N ARG A 161 -17.31 8.65 -3.64
CA ARG A 161 -18.00 7.65 -2.83
C ARG A 161 -17.56 7.68 -1.38
N ALA A 162 -16.26 7.71 -1.12
CA ALA A 162 -15.70 7.75 0.22
C ALA A 162 -16.14 9.03 0.95
N LYS A 163 -16.02 10.19 0.31
CA LYS A 163 -16.42 11.47 0.85
C LYS A 163 -17.90 11.53 1.22
N LYS A 164 -18.76 10.90 0.41
CA LYS A 164 -20.22 10.90 0.62
C LYS A 164 -20.70 9.88 1.66
N ALA A 165 -20.04 8.73 1.75
CA ALA A 165 -20.62 7.57 2.44
C ALA A 165 -19.75 6.96 3.54
N PHE A 166 -18.46 7.31 3.62
CA PHE A 166 -17.55 6.76 4.61
C PHE A 166 -17.38 7.72 5.81
N HIS A 167 -16.66 7.27 6.81
CA HIS A 167 -16.57 7.95 8.11
C HIS A 167 -15.14 8.34 8.49
N ALA A 168 -14.20 8.32 7.54
CA ALA A 168 -12.85 8.81 7.77
C ALA A 168 -12.92 10.30 8.17
N ARG A 169 -12.02 10.72 9.06
CA ARG A 169 -11.97 12.10 9.53
C ARG A 169 -11.71 13.09 8.40
N TYR A 170 -10.82 12.71 7.50
CA TYR A 170 -10.51 13.45 6.27
C TYR A 170 -10.49 12.49 5.07
N THR A 171 -10.91 12.99 3.92
CA THR A 171 -10.89 12.23 2.66
C THR A 171 -10.35 13.13 1.56
N ASP A 172 -9.26 12.69 0.94
CA ASP A 172 -8.59 13.42 -0.13
C ASP A 172 -8.43 12.58 -1.40
N TYR A 173 -8.30 13.28 -2.50
CA TYR A 173 -8.05 12.73 -3.81
C TYR A 173 -6.65 13.11 -4.29
N ILE A 174 -5.91 12.12 -4.80
CA ILE A 174 -4.68 12.32 -5.57
C ILE A 174 -4.81 11.60 -6.91
N PRO A 175 -4.33 12.18 -8.02
CA PRO A 175 -4.49 11.59 -9.35
C PRO A 175 -3.45 10.48 -9.61
N GLY A 176 -3.69 9.30 -9.04
CA GLY A 176 -2.78 8.17 -9.15
C GLY A 176 -1.62 8.22 -8.17
N VAL A 177 -0.65 7.31 -8.34
CA VAL A 177 0.56 7.20 -7.48
C VAL A 177 1.78 7.92 -8.07
N GLY A 178 1.65 8.48 -9.26
CA GLY A 178 2.75 9.11 -9.99
C GLY A 178 3.73 8.10 -10.62
N ILE A 179 4.69 8.65 -11.32
CA ILE A 179 5.82 7.93 -11.89
C ILE A 179 7.09 8.73 -11.63
N ASP A 180 8.17 8.05 -11.33
CA ASP A 180 9.49 8.66 -11.28
C ASP A 180 10.12 8.66 -12.68
N PRO A 181 10.26 9.83 -13.34
CA PRO A 181 10.81 9.90 -14.70
C PRO A 181 12.24 9.36 -14.81
N SER A 182 13.03 9.44 -13.72
CA SER A 182 14.41 8.93 -13.70
C SER A 182 14.49 7.40 -13.87
N ARG A 183 13.38 6.69 -13.59
CA ARG A 183 13.26 5.23 -13.77
C ARG A 183 12.91 4.83 -15.21
N ILE A 184 12.59 5.80 -16.07
CA ILE A 184 12.31 5.54 -17.48
C ILE A 184 13.65 5.53 -18.22
N PRO A 185 14.08 4.39 -18.79
CA PRO A 185 15.34 4.35 -19.52
C PRO A 185 15.24 5.19 -20.79
N HIS A 186 16.25 5.99 -21.06
CA HIS A 186 16.43 6.64 -22.36
C HIS A 186 16.95 5.58 -23.33
N LEU A 187 16.05 5.02 -24.14
CA LEU A 187 16.40 4.01 -25.15
C LEU A 187 16.75 4.70 -26.47
N THR A 188 17.84 4.27 -27.08
CA THR A 188 18.17 4.64 -28.45
C THR A 188 17.31 3.84 -29.44
N GLU A 189 17.23 4.29 -30.70
CA GLU A 189 16.55 3.51 -31.75
C GLU A 189 17.16 2.12 -31.93
N GLU A 190 18.46 2.00 -31.70
CA GLU A 190 19.18 0.74 -31.77
C GLU A 190 18.78 -0.22 -30.65
N ASP A 191 18.66 0.29 -29.42
CA ASP A 191 18.16 -0.49 -28.28
C ASP A 191 16.74 -1.00 -28.52
N ILE A 192 15.88 -0.13 -29.08
CA ILE A 192 14.49 -0.48 -29.42
C ILE A 192 14.47 -1.59 -30.49
N LYS A 193 15.26 -1.45 -31.58
CA LYS A 193 15.35 -2.46 -32.64
C LYS A 193 15.86 -3.80 -32.10
N LYS A 194 16.91 -3.77 -31.27
CA LYS A 194 17.46 -4.97 -30.62
C LYS A 194 16.39 -5.65 -29.77
N LYS A 195 15.67 -4.87 -28.95
CA LYS A 195 14.63 -5.44 -28.08
C LYS A 195 13.45 -6.00 -28.86
N LYS A 196 13.04 -5.34 -29.95
CA LYS A 196 12.03 -5.89 -30.86
C LYS A 196 12.47 -7.22 -31.48
N ALA A 197 13.72 -7.32 -31.93
CA ALA A 197 14.27 -8.57 -32.48
C ALA A 197 14.29 -9.70 -31.43
N GLU A 198 14.74 -9.43 -30.21
CA GLU A 198 14.72 -10.39 -29.11
C GLU A 198 13.31 -10.92 -28.80
N LEU A 199 12.30 -10.07 -28.95
CA LEU A 199 10.90 -10.42 -28.68
C LEU A 199 10.14 -10.96 -29.90
N GLY A 200 10.79 -11.08 -31.06
CA GLY A 200 10.17 -11.51 -32.31
C GLY A 200 9.12 -10.51 -32.85
N LEU A 201 9.24 -9.22 -32.51
CA LEU A 201 8.30 -8.18 -32.91
C LEU A 201 8.74 -7.54 -34.24
N PRO A 202 7.79 -7.03 -35.07
CA PRO A 202 8.08 -6.28 -36.28
C PRO A 202 8.96 -5.06 -35.99
N LEU A 203 10.09 -4.94 -36.70
CA LEU A 203 11.06 -3.86 -36.49
C LEU A 203 10.55 -2.49 -37.00
N ASP A 204 9.71 -2.52 -38.02
CA ASP A 204 9.19 -1.37 -38.78
C ASP A 204 7.84 -0.84 -38.24
N LYS A 205 7.23 -1.52 -37.28
CA LYS A 205 5.92 -1.14 -36.73
C LYS A 205 6.00 -0.47 -35.36
N LEU A 206 5.12 0.49 -35.13
CA LEU A 206 4.85 0.98 -33.79
C LEU A 206 4.14 -0.14 -33.01
N ILE A 207 4.63 -0.45 -31.82
CA ILE A 207 4.02 -1.42 -30.89
C ILE A 207 3.40 -0.61 -29.75
N LEU A 208 2.11 -0.77 -29.55
CA LEU A 208 1.33 -0.14 -28.46
C LEU A 208 0.96 -1.17 -27.42
#